data_8d3b30742d2e222993d328ceaba26447
#
_entry.id   8d3b30742d2e222993d328ceaba26447
#
_cell.length_a   1.000
_cell.length_b   1.000
_cell.length_c   1.000
_cell.angle_alpha   90.00
_cell.angle_beta   90.00
_cell.angle_gamma   90.00
#
_symmetry.space_group_name_H-M   'P 1'
#
loop_
_entity.id
_entity.type
_entity.pdbx_description
1 polymer ?
#
loop_
_entity_poly.entity_id
_entity_poly.type
_entity_poly.pdbx_seq_one_letter_code
_entity_poly.pdbx_strand_id
1 'polypeptide(L)'
;MAYFDNAATSYPKPDIVYTFMDRFYRNHGGSAGRGDYALANSAKGMIEETRSLLQELFHCPAKQVVFTPTATIALNMIIRGVIEKGTRNIYISPFEHNAVTRTLYHFEKLGLITITELAITDLLKYDILRIRYQFDSVRPDLVIVSHASNVIGLVSPVEDIFALAKEYGAVTLVDMAQTAGLVDLNVGLETIDFAVFAGHKTLLGPTGISGFLMKPSVQLPPVLFGGTGYDSANQDMPESFPEKYEMGTLNIVGIAGLNAALKWIKEQTIVKLYGEEAAKRKELLTLIEDHNFLTVVGNVEGNKYVGIVSSFISGKSITLMLGS
;
A
#
# COMPACT_ATOMS: atom_id res chain seq x y z
N MET A 1 -15.59 16.26 -18.50
CA MET A 1 -14.63 15.24 -18.96
C MET A 1 -14.69 14.11 -17.95
N ALA A 2 -14.90 12.87 -18.37
CA ALA A 2 -14.84 11.73 -17.47
C ALA A 2 -13.35 11.36 -17.21
N TYR A 3 -13.02 11.01 -15.97
CA TYR A 3 -11.69 10.58 -15.56
C TYR A 3 -11.73 9.08 -15.19
N PHE A 4 -10.98 8.26 -15.90
CA PHE A 4 -10.98 6.80 -15.74
C PHE A 4 -9.67 6.24 -15.19
N ASP A 5 -8.69 7.09 -14.84
CA ASP A 5 -7.36 6.69 -14.39
C ASP A 5 -7.22 6.73 -12.85
N ASN A 6 -8.27 6.32 -12.13
CA ASN A 6 -8.30 6.39 -10.66
C ASN A 6 -7.32 5.42 -9.98
N ALA A 7 -6.92 4.34 -10.64
CA ALA A 7 -5.91 3.43 -10.09
C ALA A 7 -4.48 4.03 -10.15
N ALA A 8 -4.22 5.00 -11.02
CA ALA A 8 -2.99 5.79 -10.98
C ALA A 8 -3.04 6.79 -9.81
N THR A 9 -4.13 7.57 -9.73
CA THR A 9 -4.45 8.47 -8.61
C THR A 9 -5.93 8.81 -8.64
N SER A 10 -6.62 8.80 -7.50
CA SER A 10 -8.03 9.15 -7.47
C SER A 10 -8.25 10.64 -7.80
N TYR A 11 -9.27 10.95 -8.62
CA TYR A 11 -9.66 12.31 -8.98
C TYR A 11 -11.14 12.38 -9.41
N PRO A 12 -11.90 13.41 -8.95
CA PRO A 12 -11.52 14.39 -7.91
C PRO A 12 -11.44 13.76 -6.51
N LYS A 13 -10.74 14.40 -5.61
CA LYS A 13 -10.80 14.09 -4.19
C LYS A 13 -12.09 14.64 -3.57
N PRO A 14 -12.56 14.16 -2.41
CA PRO A 14 -13.60 14.84 -1.65
C PRO A 14 -13.22 16.30 -1.37
N ASP A 15 -14.16 17.23 -1.53
CA ASP A 15 -13.89 18.67 -1.44
C ASP A 15 -13.27 19.09 -0.09
N ILE A 16 -13.64 18.38 0.98
CA ILE A 16 -13.06 18.58 2.32
C ILE A 16 -11.53 18.41 2.34
N VAL A 17 -10.97 17.58 1.46
CA VAL A 17 -9.52 17.35 1.38
C VAL A 17 -8.83 18.62 0.92
N TYR A 18 -9.31 19.25 -0.15
CA TYR A 18 -8.74 20.48 -0.69
C TYR A 18 -8.90 21.65 0.28
N THR A 19 -10.11 21.84 0.80
CA THR A 19 -10.44 22.95 1.70
C THR A 19 -9.70 22.84 3.03
N PHE A 20 -9.55 21.64 3.57
CA PHE A 20 -8.83 21.44 4.81
C PHE A 20 -7.32 21.66 4.64
N MET A 21 -6.71 21.17 3.55
CA MET A 21 -5.30 21.40 3.23
C MET A 21 -4.98 22.89 3.17
N ASP A 22 -5.76 23.66 2.39
CA ASP A 22 -5.54 25.11 2.23
C ASP A 22 -5.67 25.84 3.57
N ARG A 23 -6.76 25.60 4.29
CA ARG A 23 -7.00 26.22 5.60
C ARG A 23 -5.92 25.85 6.63
N PHE A 24 -5.56 24.58 6.71
CA PHE A 24 -4.55 24.13 7.67
C PHE A 24 -3.18 24.76 7.37
N TYR A 25 -2.77 24.76 6.11
CA TYR A 25 -1.45 25.28 5.75
C TYR A 25 -1.33 26.79 5.96
N ARG A 26 -2.39 27.56 5.68
CA ARG A 26 -2.40 29.01 5.96
C ARG A 26 -2.30 29.33 7.45
N ASN A 27 -2.93 28.54 8.30
CA ASN A 27 -3.07 28.85 9.72
C ASN A 27 -2.06 28.09 10.62
N HIS A 28 -1.59 26.92 10.18
CA HIS A 28 -0.81 25.98 10.99
C HIS A 28 0.38 25.35 10.23
N GLY A 29 0.78 25.92 9.08
CA GLY A 29 1.83 25.38 8.21
C GLY A 29 3.27 25.47 8.76
N GLY A 30 3.42 25.59 10.07
CA GLY A 30 4.73 25.54 10.72
C GLY A 30 5.35 24.16 10.71
N SER A 31 6.68 24.10 10.95
CA SER A 31 7.39 22.82 11.06
C SER A 31 6.96 22.08 12.34
N ALA A 32 6.73 20.78 12.24
CA ALA A 32 6.53 19.87 13.36
C ALA A 32 7.85 19.52 14.10
N GLY A 33 8.99 20.15 13.73
CA GLY A 33 10.31 19.86 14.28
C GLY A 33 10.47 20.21 15.76
N ARG A 34 11.68 20.63 16.16
CA ARG A 34 12.15 20.77 17.55
C ARG A 34 11.44 21.82 18.41
N GLY A 35 10.62 22.69 17.84
CA GLY A 35 9.99 23.77 18.57
C GLY A 35 8.92 23.28 19.56
N ASP A 36 8.83 23.95 20.71
CA ASP A 36 7.73 23.83 21.67
C ASP A 36 6.94 25.14 21.70
N TYR A 37 6.32 25.45 20.57
CA TYR A 37 5.44 26.60 20.38
C TYR A 37 4.13 26.16 19.70
N ALA A 38 3.09 26.97 19.84
CA ALA A 38 1.72 26.60 19.44
C ALA A 38 1.60 26.03 18.02
N LEU A 39 2.28 26.62 17.01
CA LEU A 39 2.23 26.11 15.63
C LEU A 39 2.93 24.75 15.49
N ALA A 40 4.08 24.53 16.13
CA ALA A 40 4.79 23.25 16.11
C ALA A 40 3.93 22.14 16.77
N ASN A 41 3.30 22.46 17.91
CA ASN A 41 2.45 21.54 18.65
C ASN A 41 1.19 21.19 17.84
N SER A 42 0.61 22.17 17.12
CA SER A 42 -0.50 21.91 16.18
C SER A 42 -0.10 20.96 15.05
N ALA A 43 1.07 21.17 14.46
CA ALA A 43 1.60 20.30 13.40
C ALA A 43 1.88 18.88 13.92
N LYS A 44 2.51 18.72 15.09
CA LYS A 44 2.71 17.43 15.75
C LYS A 44 1.39 16.73 16.05
N GLY A 45 0.40 17.46 16.61
CA GLY A 45 -0.92 16.91 16.88
C GLY A 45 -1.62 16.38 15.62
N MET A 46 -1.51 17.09 14.48
CA MET A 46 -2.03 16.64 13.19
C MET A 46 -1.38 15.35 12.72
N ILE A 47 -0.06 15.23 12.85
CA ILE A 47 0.67 14.02 12.46
C ILE A 47 0.21 12.83 13.30
N GLU A 48 0.17 12.98 14.63
CA GLU A 48 -0.21 11.89 15.54
C GLU A 48 -1.70 11.50 15.40
N GLU A 49 -2.59 12.48 15.19
CA GLU A 49 -3.99 12.18 14.88
C GLU A 49 -4.11 11.37 13.59
N THR A 50 -3.33 11.70 12.56
CA THR A 50 -3.35 10.98 11.29
C THR A 50 -2.84 9.55 11.44
N ARG A 51 -1.78 9.32 12.26
CA ARG A 51 -1.33 7.96 12.61
C ARG A 51 -2.44 7.17 13.30
N SER A 52 -3.10 7.77 14.28
CA SER A 52 -4.20 7.14 15.02
C SER A 52 -5.38 6.78 14.11
N LEU A 53 -5.75 7.65 13.16
CA LEU A 53 -6.79 7.38 12.17
C LEU A 53 -6.42 6.22 11.24
N LEU A 54 -5.16 6.10 10.82
CA LEU A 54 -4.67 4.96 10.03
C LEU A 54 -4.72 3.66 10.84
N GLN A 55 -4.29 3.69 12.12
CA GLN A 55 -4.35 2.54 13.01
C GLN A 55 -5.79 2.09 13.26
N GLU A 56 -6.72 3.02 13.42
CA GLU A 56 -8.16 2.73 13.56
C GLU A 56 -8.71 2.11 12.27
N LEU A 57 -8.46 2.75 11.11
CA LEU A 57 -8.96 2.30 9.81
C LEU A 57 -8.52 0.87 9.46
N PHE A 58 -7.30 0.51 9.85
CA PHE A 58 -6.70 -0.80 9.56
C PHE A 58 -6.75 -1.78 10.75
N HIS A 59 -7.51 -1.47 11.79
CA HIS A 59 -7.70 -2.33 12.98
C HIS A 59 -6.39 -2.73 13.68
N CYS A 60 -5.39 -1.83 13.74
CA CYS A 60 -4.04 -2.17 14.16
C CYS A 60 -3.43 -1.19 15.17
N PRO A 61 -4.05 -0.98 16.36
CA PRO A 61 -3.62 0.03 17.33
C PRO A 61 -2.19 -0.20 17.86
N ALA A 62 -1.67 -1.43 17.78
CA ALA A 62 -0.34 -1.79 18.24
C ALA A 62 0.76 -1.61 17.16
N LYS A 63 0.39 -1.41 15.90
CA LYS A 63 1.39 -1.22 14.83
C LYS A 63 1.89 0.20 14.76
N GLN A 64 3.15 0.35 14.40
CA GLN A 64 3.79 1.63 14.17
C GLN A 64 3.52 2.12 12.75
N VAL A 65 3.23 3.40 12.58
CA VAL A 65 2.98 4.05 11.28
C VAL A 65 4.19 4.89 10.89
N VAL A 66 4.71 4.68 9.70
CA VAL A 66 5.81 5.47 9.09
C VAL A 66 5.27 6.18 7.86
N PHE A 67 5.45 7.50 7.78
CA PHE A 67 5.11 8.27 6.59
C PHE A 67 6.27 8.29 5.60
N THR A 68 5.93 8.16 4.32
CA THR A 68 6.87 8.27 3.20
C THR A 68 6.26 9.12 2.09
N PRO A 69 7.06 9.73 1.21
CA PRO A 69 6.52 10.49 0.07
C PRO A 69 5.70 9.65 -0.91
N THR A 70 6.05 8.37 -1.09
CA THR A 70 5.37 7.45 -2.00
C THR A 70 5.40 6.01 -1.47
N ALA A 71 4.41 5.19 -1.87
CA ALA A 71 4.41 3.75 -1.59
C ALA A 71 5.66 3.04 -2.16
N THR A 72 6.20 3.52 -3.29
CA THR A 72 7.45 3.01 -3.87
C THR A 72 8.63 3.16 -2.90
N ILE A 73 8.75 4.30 -2.22
CA ILE A 73 9.79 4.51 -1.21
C ILE A 73 9.55 3.58 -0.02
N ALA A 74 8.31 3.46 0.47
CA ALA A 74 7.95 2.54 1.56
C ALA A 74 8.35 1.08 1.24
N LEU A 75 7.97 0.58 0.06
CA LEU A 75 8.32 -0.75 -0.42
C LEU A 75 9.84 -0.95 -0.50
N ASN A 76 10.58 0.02 -1.06
CA ASN A 76 12.03 -0.04 -1.12
C ASN A 76 12.67 -0.07 0.28
N MET A 77 12.17 0.74 1.22
CA MET A 77 12.69 0.75 2.59
C MET A 77 12.53 -0.62 3.25
N ILE A 78 11.36 -1.24 3.12
CA ILE A 78 11.09 -2.55 3.73
C ILE A 78 11.90 -3.64 3.03
N ILE A 79 11.83 -3.75 1.70
CA ILE A 79 12.50 -4.80 0.92
C ILE A 79 14.02 -4.75 1.13
N ARG A 80 14.61 -3.56 1.04
CA ARG A 80 16.06 -3.41 1.28
C ARG A 80 16.43 -3.72 2.72
N GLY A 81 15.66 -3.23 3.69
CA GLY A 81 15.92 -3.47 5.10
C GLY A 81 15.88 -4.96 5.46
N VAL A 82 14.94 -5.74 4.92
CA VAL A 82 14.89 -7.20 5.16
C VAL A 82 16.02 -7.94 4.44
N ILE A 83 16.42 -7.51 3.24
CA ILE A 83 17.56 -8.09 2.50
C ILE A 83 18.87 -7.84 3.26
N GLU A 84 19.08 -6.64 3.79
CA GLU A 84 20.24 -6.31 4.62
C GLU A 84 20.32 -7.16 5.90
N LYS A 85 19.17 -7.63 6.42
CA LYS A 85 19.11 -8.59 7.54
C LYS A 85 19.38 -10.04 7.14
N GLY A 86 19.64 -10.31 5.87
CA GLY A 86 20.02 -11.65 5.40
C GLY A 86 18.92 -12.44 4.70
N THR A 87 17.75 -11.84 4.42
CA THR A 87 16.69 -12.44 3.59
C THR A 87 17.24 -12.88 2.23
N ARG A 88 16.92 -14.11 1.80
CA ARG A 88 17.39 -14.70 0.53
C ARG A 88 16.24 -15.23 -0.33
N ASN A 89 15.32 -15.99 0.24
CA ASN A 89 14.25 -16.65 -0.49
C ASN A 89 12.98 -15.82 -0.39
N ILE A 90 12.61 -15.15 -1.48
CA ILE A 90 11.47 -14.24 -1.52
C ILE A 90 10.38 -14.81 -2.42
N TYR A 91 9.19 -14.95 -1.87
CA TYR A 91 8.00 -15.31 -2.61
C TYR A 91 7.13 -14.10 -2.85
N ILE A 92 6.64 -13.95 -4.07
CA ILE A 92 5.81 -12.82 -4.46
C ILE A 92 4.50 -13.28 -5.11
N SER A 93 3.46 -12.48 -5.01
CA SER A 93 2.27 -12.72 -5.82
C SER A 93 2.59 -12.49 -7.31
N PRO A 94 1.94 -13.18 -8.24
CA PRO A 94 2.12 -12.93 -9.68
C PRO A 94 1.52 -11.59 -10.13
N PHE A 95 0.89 -10.84 -9.21
CA PHE A 95 0.19 -9.58 -9.49
C PHE A 95 0.89 -8.35 -8.88
N GLU A 96 2.18 -8.47 -8.59
CA GLU A 96 2.94 -7.39 -7.95
C GLU A 96 3.14 -6.17 -8.85
N HIS A 97 3.10 -5.01 -8.23
CA HIS A 97 3.44 -3.75 -8.89
C HIS A 97 4.94 -3.64 -9.16
N ASN A 98 5.33 -2.86 -10.19
CA ASN A 98 6.72 -2.59 -10.56
C ASN A 98 7.60 -2.06 -9.41
N ALA A 99 7.02 -1.42 -8.40
CA ALA A 99 7.76 -0.97 -7.22
C ALA A 99 8.33 -2.14 -6.39
N VAL A 100 7.68 -3.31 -6.44
CA VAL A 100 8.17 -4.55 -5.84
C VAL A 100 9.09 -5.28 -6.81
N THR A 101 8.60 -5.61 -8.00
CA THR A 101 9.33 -6.49 -8.94
C THR A 101 10.65 -5.90 -9.41
N ARG A 102 10.70 -4.58 -9.73
CA ARG A 102 11.96 -3.93 -10.14
C ARG A 102 12.98 -3.84 -9.01
N THR A 103 12.50 -3.61 -7.79
CA THR A 103 13.37 -3.59 -6.60
C THR A 103 13.98 -4.96 -6.37
N LEU A 104 13.17 -6.02 -6.38
CA LEU A 104 13.64 -7.39 -6.19
C LEU A 104 14.56 -7.84 -7.32
N TYR A 105 14.20 -7.58 -8.58
CA TYR A 105 15.01 -7.92 -9.75
C TYR A 105 16.42 -7.31 -9.68
N HIS A 106 16.55 -6.09 -9.14
CA HIS A 106 17.85 -5.48 -8.91
C HIS A 106 18.73 -6.35 -8.00
N PHE A 107 18.20 -6.82 -6.86
CA PHE A 107 18.94 -7.64 -5.91
C PHE A 107 19.16 -9.08 -6.40
N GLU A 108 18.23 -9.63 -7.15
CA GLU A 108 18.38 -10.95 -7.79
C GLU A 108 19.54 -10.94 -8.80
N LYS A 109 19.65 -9.90 -9.63
CA LYS A 109 20.79 -9.71 -10.55
C LYS A 109 22.14 -9.61 -9.87
N LEU A 110 22.17 -9.17 -8.61
CA LEU A 110 23.36 -9.14 -7.77
C LEU A 110 23.65 -10.50 -7.11
N GLY A 111 22.80 -11.51 -7.32
CA GLY A 111 22.93 -12.83 -6.69
C GLY A 111 22.66 -12.83 -5.19
N LEU A 112 21.98 -11.81 -4.68
CA LEU A 112 21.72 -11.65 -3.25
C LEU A 112 20.45 -12.36 -2.79
N ILE A 113 19.47 -12.55 -3.68
CA ILE A 113 18.18 -13.18 -3.40
C ILE A 113 17.76 -14.10 -4.53
N THR A 114 16.77 -14.95 -4.25
CA THR A 114 15.98 -15.70 -5.24
C THR A 114 14.53 -15.27 -5.15
N ILE A 115 13.86 -15.18 -6.29
CA ILE A 115 12.45 -14.79 -6.39
C ILE A 115 11.65 -15.98 -6.91
N THR A 116 10.54 -16.29 -6.24
CA THR A 116 9.59 -17.32 -6.67
C THR A 116 8.18 -16.76 -6.67
N GLU A 117 7.43 -16.94 -7.74
CA GLU A 117 6.02 -16.57 -7.78
C GLU A 117 5.19 -17.62 -7.04
N LEU A 118 4.22 -17.14 -6.24
CA LEU A 118 3.23 -17.98 -5.59
C LEU A 118 2.33 -18.66 -6.62
N ALA A 119 2.07 -19.93 -6.41
CA ALA A 119 1.28 -20.74 -7.34
C ALA A 119 -0.18 -20.27 -7.39
N ILE A 120 -0.68 -20.10 -8.61
CA ILE A 120 -2.09 -19.84 -8.90
C ILE A 120 -2.63 -20.90 -9.88
N THR A 121 -3.96 -21.07 -9.91
CA THR A 121 -4.68 -21.88 -10.89
C THR A 121 -4.99 -21.06 -12.14
N ASP A 122 -5.45 -21.73 -13.22
CA ASP A 122 -5.94 -21.08 -14.45
C ASP A 122 -7.16 -20.15 -14.18
N LEU A 123 -7.86 -20.35 -13.06
CA LEU A 123 -8.96 -19.52 -12.61
C LEU A 123 -8.49 -18.35 -11.72
N LEU A 124 -7.21 -18.00 -11.77
CA LEU A 124 -6.57 -16.92 -10.99
C LEU A 124 -6.79 -17.05 -9.47
N LYS A 125 -6.97 -18.26 -8.96
CA LYS A 125 -7.06 -18.53 -7.52
C LYS A 125 -5.69 -18.97 -7.00
N TYR A 126 -5.28 -18.50 -5.83
CA TYR A 126 -4.08 -18.99 -5.17
C TYR A 126 -4.26 -20.45 -4.78
N ASP A 127 -3.33 -21.30 -5.20
CA ASP A 127 -3.32 -22.72 -4.88
C ASP A 127 -2.54 -22.94 -3.59
N ILE A 128 -3.23 -22.87 -2.46
CA ILE A 128 -2.62 -22.96 -1.12
C ILE A 128 -1.86 -24.27 -0.91
N LEU A 129 -2.34 -25.38 -1.49
CA LEU A 129 -1.63 -26.68 -1.38
C LEU A 129 -0.32 -26.65 -2.15
N ARG A 130 -0.33 -26.10 -3.35
CA ARG A 130 0.88 -25.98 -4.16
C ARG A 130 1.84 -24.95 -3.59
N ILE A 131 1.33 -23.85 -2.99
CA ILE A 131 2.16 -22.87 -2.27
C ILE A 131 2.83 -23.55 -1.06
N ARG A 132 2.13 -24.38 -0.30
CA ARG A 132 2.73 -25.16 0.80
C ARG A 132 3.85 -26.04 0.28
N TYR A 133 3.65 -26.75 -0.83
CA TYR A 133 4.71 -27.57 -1.45
C TYR A 133 5.91 -26.71 -1.91
N GLN A 134 5.69 -25.51 -2.43
CA GLN A 134 6.76 -24.56 -2.73
C GLN A 134 7.56 -24.20 -1.48
N PHE A 135 6.88 -23.90 -0.36
CA PHE A 135 7.51 -23.53 0.93
C PHE A 135 8.24 -24.71 1.59
N ASP A 136 7.72 -25.92 1.44
CA ASP A 136 8.41 -27.15 1.90
C ASP A 136 9.71 -27.39 1.11
N SER A 137 9.70 -27.09 -0.19
CA SER A 137 10.86 -27.28 -1.07
C SER A 137 11.94 -26.24 -0.85
N VAL A 138 11.55 -24.98 -0.71
CA VAL A 138 12.43 -23.84 -0.41
C VAL A 138 11.74 -22.94 0.58
N ARG A 139 12.21 -22.94 1.83
CA ARG A 139 11.61 -22.17 2.91
C ARG A 139 11.62 -20.67 2.58
N PRO A 140 10.47 -19.98 2.69
CA PRO A 140 10.41 -18.55 2.48
C PRO A 140 11.06 -17.78 3.64
N ASP A 141 11.82 -16.74 3.32
CA ASP A 141 12.26 -15.73 4.28
C ASP A 141 11.32 -14.53 4.28
N LEU A 142 10.78 -14.17 3.10
CA LEU A 142 9.85 -13.05 2.90
C LEU A 142 8.76 -13.47 1.91
N VAL A 143 7.50 -13.13 2.25
CA VAL A 143 6.36 -13.29 1.34
C VAL A 143 5.73 -11.92 1.12
N ILE A 144 5.64 -11.49 -0.15
CA ILE A 144 5.05 -10.21 -0.56
C ILE A 144 3.78 -10.48 -1.37
N VAL A 145 2.69 -9.81 -1.00
CA VAL A 145 1.42 -9.95 -1.71
C VAL A 145 0.80 -8.58 -1.93
N SER A 146 0.56 -8.20 -3.18
CA SER A 146 -0.36 -7.11 -3.50
C SER A 146 -1.78 -7.51 -3.13
N HIS A 147 -2.42 -6.74 -2.25
CA HIS A 147 -3.78 -7.02 -1.78
C HIS A 147 -4.81 -6.94 -2.93
N ALA A 148 -4.56 -6.07 -3.92
CA ALA A 148 -5.24 -6.15 -5.21
C ALA A 148 -4.32 -5.77 -6.36
N SER A 149 -4.50 -6.48 -7.50
CA SER A 149 -3.77 -6.18 -8.73
C SER A 149 -4.15 -4.80 -9.27
N ASN A 150 -3.14 -3.99 -9.55
CA ASN A 150 -3.33 -2.69 -10.22
C ASN A 150 -3.64 -2.82 -11.73
N VAL A 151 -3.62 -4.03 -12.28
CA VAL A 151 -3.91 -4.32 -13.70
C VAL A 151 -5.31 -4.88 -13.88
N ILE A 152 -5.67 -5.94 -13.15
CA ILE A 152 -6.95 -6.63 -13.32
C ILE A 152 -7.92 -6.46 -12.14
N GLY A 153 -7.49 -5.78 -11.08
CA GLY A 153 -8.31 -5.51 -9.90
C GLY A 153 -8.58 -6.72 -9.00
N LEU A 154 -8.00 -7.88 -9.28
CA LEU A 154 -8.18 -9.10 -8.49
C LEU A 154 -7.68 -8.90 -7.05
N VAL A 155 -8.54 -9.20 -6.08
CA VAL A 155 -8.21 -9.15 -4.64
C VAL A 155 -7.60 -10.48 -4.21
N SER A 156 -6.44 -10.44 -3.58
CA SER A 156 -5.69 -11.60 -3.09
C SER A 156 -6.15 -12.01 -1.68
N PRO A 157 -6.19 -13.32 -1.35
CA PRO A 157 -6.52 -13.83 -0.01
C PRO A 157 -5.29 -13.72 0.91
N VAL A 158 -4.94 -12.49 1.27
CA VAL A 158 -3.71 -12.18 2.04
C VAL A 158 -3.65 -12.92 3.37
N GLU A 159 -4.80 -13.02 4.08
CA GLU A 159 -4.85 -13.64 5.39
C GLU A 159 -4.46 -15.14 5.33
N ASP A 160 -4.99 -15.89 4.35
CA ASP A 160 -4.69 -17.31 4.18
C ASP A 160 -3.23 -17.52 3.79
N ILE A 161 -2.71 -16.71 2.85
CA ILE A 161 -1.32 -16.83 2.38
C ILE A 161 -0.36 -16.51 3.53
N PHE A 162 -0.64 -15.45 4.30
CA PHE A 162 0.26 -15.05 5.39
C PHE A 162 0.16 -15.97 6.61
N ALA A 163 -1.03 -16.55 6.88
CA ALA A 163 -1.14 -17.60 7.88
C ALA A 163 -0.21 -18.79 7.53
N LEU A 164 -0.25 -19.24 6.28
CA LEU A 164 0.68 -20.27 5.80
C LEU A 164 2.15 -19.84 5.89
N ALA A 165 2.48 -18.62 5.44
CA ALA A 165 3.85 -18.10 5.49
C ALA A 165 4.42 -18.07 6.92
N LYS A 166 3.57 -17.78 7.92
CA LYS A 166 3.97 -17.77 9.33
C LYS A 166 4.27 -19.16 9.90
N GLU A 167 3.68 -20.22 9.38
CA GLU A 167 4.07 -21.61 9.75
C GLU A 167 5.55 -21.88 9.45
N TYR A 168 6.10 -21.20 8.43
CA TYR A 168 7.52 -21.29 8.04
C TYR A 168 8.39 -20.18 8.64
N GLY A 169 7.81 -19.26 9.42
CA GLY A 169 8.53 -18.16 10.08
C GLY A 169 8.92 -17.02 9.13
N ALA A 170 8.29 -16.93 7.96
CA ALA A 170 8.57 -15.88 6.99
C ALA A 170 8.14 -14.49 7.49
N VAL A 171 8.87 -13.45 7.09
CA VAL A 171 8.40 -12.07 7.15
C VAL A 171 7.31 -11.87 6.10
N THR A 172 6.30 -11.05 6.40
CA THR A 172 5.16 -10.83 5.50
C THR A 172 4.99 -9.33 5.20
N LEU A 173 4.74 -9.02 3.94
CA LEU A 173 4.54 -7.66 3.44
C LEU A 173 3.32 -7.62 2.50
N VAL A 174 2.30 -6.84 2.85
CA VAL A 174 1.15 -6.57 1.97
C VAL A 174 1.26 -5.18 1.35
N ASP A 175 1.11 -5.08 0.02
CA ASP A 175 0.92 -3.81 -0.68
C ASP A 175 -0.59 -3.54 -0.84
N MET A 176 -1.09 -2.57 -0.07
CA MET A 176 -2.49 -2.16 -0.08
C MET A 176 -2.73 -0.92 -0.96
N ALA A 177 -1.83 -0.56 -1.87
CA ALA A 177 -1.95 0.67 -2.67
C ALA A 177 -3.28 0.79 -3.43
N GLN A 178 -3.91 -0.34 -3.79
CA GLN A 178 -5.19 -0.37 -4.50
C GLN A 178 -6.39 -0.71 -3.60
N THR A 179 -6.19 -0.88 -2.29
CA THR A 179 -7.24 -1.38 -1.40
C THR A 179 -7.38 -0.62 -0.09
N ALA A 180 -6.35 0.14 0.31
CA ALA A 180 -6.35 0.90 1.55
C ALA A 180 -7.57 1.86 1.60
N GLY A 181 -8.45 1.69 2.61
CA GLY A 181 -9.67 2.48 2.75
C GLY A 181 -10.83 2.08 1.82
N LEU A 182 -10.67 1.01 1.02
CA LEU A 182 -11.68 0.50 0.09
C LEU A 182 -12.06 -0.96 0.37
N VAL A 183 -11.08 -1.82 0.61
CA VAL A 183 -11.29 -3.22 0.98
C VAL A 183 -10.82 -3.41 2.41
N ASP A 184 -11.70 -3.90 3.25
CA ASP A 184 -11.37 -4.14 4.66
C ASP A 184 -10.31 -5.23 4.79
N LEU A 185 -9.27 -4.95 5.59
CA LEU A 185 -8.20 -5.87 5.95
C LEU A 185 -7.75 -5.55 7.38
N ASN A 186 -7.82 -6.54 8.25
CA ASN A 186 -7.30 -6.42 9.61
C ASN A 186 -5.76 -6.51 9.61
N VAL A 187 -5.10 -5.36 9.48
CA VAL A 187 -3.64 -5.28 9.55
C VAL A 187 -3.10 -5.59 10.95
N GLY A 188 -3.97 -5.56 11.98
CA GLY A 188 -3.62 -5.93 13.37
C GLY A 188 -3.27 -7.40 13.57
N LEU A 189 -3.60 -8.27 12.62
CA LEU A 189 -3.25 -9.69 12.67
C LEU A 189 -1.75 -9.89 12.87
N GLU A 190 -1.39 -10.85 13.73
CA GLU A 190 0.00 -11.24 14.00
C GLU A 190 0.72 -11.80 12.76
N THR A 191 -0.04 -12.22 11.76
CA THR A 191 0.45 -12.74 10.48
C THR A 191 0.92 -11.65 9.51
N ILE A 192 0.64 -10.38 9.76
CA ILE A 192 1.04 -9.25 8.92
C ILE A 192 2.17 -8.48 9.62
N ASP A 193 3.38 -8.49 9.07
CA ASP A 193 4.49 -7.72 9.63
C ASP A 193 4.52 -6.30 9.10
N PHE A 194 4.30 -6.13 7.78
CA PHE A 194 4.30 -4.85 7.09
C PHE A 194 3.08 -4.69 6.20
N ALA A 195 2.51 -3.49 6.18
CA ALA A 195 1.42 -3.12 5.27
C ALA A 195 1.70 -1.74 4.68
N VAL A 196 1.81 -1.64 3.36
CA VAL A 196 2.11 -0.38 2.65
C VAL A 196 0.82 0.22 2.10
N PHE A 197 0.68 1.55 2.21
CA PHE A 197 -0.44 2.29 1.64
C PHE A 197 0.01 3.44 0.75
N ALA A 198 -0.80 3.75 -0.28
CA ALA A 198 -0.65 4.93 -1.12
C ALA A 198 -1.73 5.95 -0.75
N GLY A 199 -1.34 7.09 -0.15
CA GLY A 199 -2.32 8.05 0.35
C GLY A 199 -3.17 8.70 -0.75
N HIS A 200 -2.64 8.81 -1.98
CA HIS A 200 -3.28 9.49 -3.10
C HIS A 200 -4.23 8.62 -3.94
N LYS A 201 -4.32 7.32 -3.67
CA LYS A 201 -5.20 6.38 -4.38
C LYS A 201 -6.51 6.18 -3.60
N THR A 202 -6.84 4.98 -3.24
CA THR A 202 -8.10 4.63 -2.55
C THR A 202 -8.26 5.27 -1.17
N LEU A 203 -7.19 5.79 -0.55
CA LEU A 203 -7.28 6.65 0.64
C LEU A 203 -7.70 8.10 0.33
N LEU A 204 -7.86 8.49 -0.94
CA LEU A 204 -8.38 9.78 -1.37
C LEU A 204 -7.59 11.01 -0.89
N GLY A 205 -6.40 10.81 -0.33
CA GLY A 205 -5.50 11.88 0.09
C GLY A 205 -4.74 12.51 -1.10
N PRO A 206 -3.95 13.56 -0.87
CA PRO A 206 -3.15 14.17 -1.93
C PRO A 206 -1.95 13.31 -2.32
N THR A 207 -1.32 13.65 -3.45
CA THR A 207 -0.02 13.11 -3.83
C THR A 207 1.08 13.53 -2.86
N GLY A 208 2.20 12.80 -2.82
CA GLY A 208 3.34 13.13 -1.96
C GLY A 208 3.18 12.73 -0.49
N ILE A 209 2.16 11.91 -0.18
CA ILE A 209 1.99 11.27 1.11
C ILE A 209 1.56 9.82 0.94
N SER A 210 2.28 8.92 1.56
CA SER A 210 2.08 7.48 1.62
C SER A 210 2.72 6.98 2.91
N GLY A 211 2.86 5.67 3.06
CA GLY A 211 3.56 5.13 4.22
C GLY A 211 3.39 3.63 4.37
N PHE A 212 3.81 3.16 5.52
CA PHE A 212 3.62 1.77 5.90
C PHE A 212 3.33 1.64 7.41
N LEU A 213 2.67 0.55 7.73
CA LEU A 213 2.47 0.09 9.09
C LEU A 213 3.42 -1.08 9.32
N MET A 214 4.04 -1.12 10.50
CA MET A 214 4.96 -2.19 10.85
C MET A 214 4.72 -2.75 12.25
N LYS A 215 4.95 -4.04 12.40
CA LYS A 215 4.92 -4.72 13.69
C LYS A 215 6.10 -4.26 14.54
N PRO A 216 5.93 -3.79 15.79
CA PRO A 216 7.01 -3.26 16.60
C PRO A 216 8.17 -4.23 16.86
N SER A 217 7.88 -5.54 16.85
CA SER A 217 8.89 -6.59 17.05
C SER A 217 9.79 -6.83 15.84
N VAL A 218 9.42 -6.30 14.65
CA VAL A 218 10.18 -6.48 13.42
C VAL A 218 11.00 -5.23 13.14
N GLN A 219 12.21 -5.19 13.68
CA GLN A 219 13.13 -4.06 13.46
C GLN A 219 13.86 -4.18 12.13
N LEU A 220 13.90 -3.09 11.36
CA LEU A 220 14.70 -2.96 10.15
C LEU A 220 15.89 -2.02 10.38
N PRO A 221 17.03 -2.24 9.70
CA PRO A 221 18.06 -1.21 9.61
C PRO A 221 17.53 -0.02 8.80
N PRO A 222 17.99 1.21 9.07
CA PRO A 222 17.70 2.34 8.20
C PRO A 222 18.40 2.15 6.85
N VAL A 223 17.67 2.31 5.77
CA VAL A 223 18.20 2.21 4.39
C VAL A 223 18.23 3.56 3.67
N LEU A 224 17.67 4.58 4.31
CA LEU A 224 17.76 5.97 3.92
C LEU A 224 18.30 6.76 5.12
N PHE A 225 19.19 7.67 4.85
CA PHE A 225 19.90 8.43 5.87
C PHE A 225 19.68 9.93 5.65
N GLY A 226 19.55 10.70 6.74
CA GLY A 226 19.37 12.13 6.64
C GLY A 226 19.03 12.79 7.99
N GLY A 227 18.86 14.10 7.96
CA GLY A 227 18.48 14.82 9.17
C GLY A 227 17.05 14.48 9.61
N THR A 228 16.88 14.16 10.87
CA THR A 228 15.56 13.82 11.47
C THR A 228 15.03 14.93 12.37
N GLY A 229 15.83 15.98 12.59
CA GLY A 229 15.53 17.01 13.59
C GLY A 229 15.80 16.57 15.04
N TYR A 230 16.28 15.36 15.27
CA TYR A 230 16.61 14.78 16.56
C TYR A 230 18.12 14.55 16.65
N ASP A 231 18.75 14.83 17.80
CA ASP A 231 20.17 14.61 18.11
C ASP A 231 21.15 14.86 16.96
N SER A 232 21.18 16.10 16.43
CA SER A 232 21.97 16.45 15.24
C SER A 232 23.49 16.40 15.44
N ALA A 233 23.97 16.23 16.66
CA ALA A 233 25.39 16.05 16.96
C ALA A 233 25.85 14.59 16.71
N ASN A 234 24.92 13.65 16.78
CA ASN A 234 25.17 12.24 16.46
C ASN A 234 25.13 12.02 14.95
N GLN A 235 26.07 11.26 14.39
CA GLN A 235 26.12 10.93 12.96
C GLN A 235 25.32 9.67 12.62
N ASP A 236 24.96 8.85 13.62
CA ASP A 236 24.11 7.69 13.42
C ASP A 236 22.64 8.09 13.32
N MET A 237 21.84 7.32 12.59
CA MET A 237 20.39 7.47 12.59
C MET A 237 19.84 7.16 14.00
N PRO A 238 18.82 7.92 14.46
CA PRO A 238 18.19 7.63 15.74
C PRO A 238 17.64 6.19 15.81
N GLU A 239 17.69 5.58 16.99
CA GLU A 239 17.02 4.30 17.23
C GLU A 239 15.53 4.48 17.61
N SER A 240 15.13 5.71 17.95
CA SER A 240 13.75 6.04 18.31
C SER A 240 12.81 5.96 17.09
N PHE A 241 11.59 5.55 17.35
CA PHE A 241 10.52 5.56 16.38
C PHE A 241 9.70 6.87 16.53
N PRO A 242 9.30 7.53 15.45
CA PRO A 242 9.45 7.17 14.03
C PRO A 242 10.74 7.69 13.38
N GLU A 243 11.58 8.42 14.09
CA GLU A 243 12.75 9.17 13.58
C GLU A 243 13.76 8.26 12.85
N LYS A 244 13.81 6.97 13.22
CA LYS A 244 14.65 5.97 12.54
C LYS A 244 14.31 5.83 11.06
N TYR A 245 13.06 6.04 10.70
CA TYR A 245 12.53 5.80 9.35
C TYR A 245 12.01 7.04 8.65
N GLU A 246 11.82 8.15 9.39
CA GLU A 246 11.32 9.42 8.85
C GLU A 246 12.41 10.47 8.85
N MET A 247 13.12 10.59 7.72
CA MET A 247 14.13 11.60 7.52
C MET A 247 13.60 12.80 6.74
N GLY A 248 14.19 13.95 6.99
CA GLY A 248 13.83 15.21 6.36
C GLY A 248 12.60 15.88 7.00
N THR A 249 12.07 16.89 6.32
CA THR A 249 10.86 17.59 6.75
C THR A 249 9.65 16.86 6.19
N LEU A 250 8.76 16.41 7.07
CA LEU A 250 7.53 15.73 6.65
C LEU A 250 6.63 16.66 5.82
N ASN A 251 5.93 16.08 4.85
CA ASN A 251 4.93 16.76 4.03
C ASN A 251 3.66 17.04 4.86
N ILE A 252 3.70 18.10 5.70
CA ILE A 252 2.61 18.45 6.61
C ILE A 252 1.30 18.77 5.86
N VAL A 253 1.39 19.35 4.67
CA VAL A 253 0.23 19.63 3.81
C VAL A 253 -0.40 18.34 3.33
N GLY A 254 0.43 17.39 2.89
CA GLY A 254 -0.02 16.07 2.47
C GLY A 254 -0.67 15.29 3.62
N ILE A 255 -0.07 15.37 4.82
CA ILE A 255 -0.63 14.72 6.02
C ILE A 255 -1.97 15.35 6.40
N ALA A 256 -2.11 16.67 6.34
CA ALA A 256 -3.39 17.34 6.60
C ALA A 256 -4.49 16.91 5.61
N GLY A 257 -4.15 16.80 4.32
CA GLY A 257 -5.07 16.28 3.31
C GLY A 257 -5.45 14.82 3.55
N LEU A 258 -4.49 13.98 3.90
CA LEU A 258 -4.74 12.58 4.26
C LEU A 258 -5.60 12.47 5.52
N ASN A 259 -5.38 13.30 6.54
CA ASN A 259 -6.21 13.37 7.74
C ASN A 259 -7.69 13.63 7.39
N ALA A 260 -7.94 14.64 6.57
CA ALA A 260 -9.30 14.98 6.14
C ALA A 260 -9.94 13.83 5.32
N ALA A 261 -9.16 13.19 4.46
CA ALA A 261 -9.61 12.05 3.67
C ALA A 261 -9.97 10.84 4.56
N LEU A 262 -9.16 10.52 5.55
CA LEU A 262 -9.42 9.43 6.50
C LEU A 262 -10.69 9.67 7.31
N LYS A 263 -10.92 10.90 7.78
CA LYS A 263 -12.16 11.29 8.47
C LYS A 263 -13.37 11.11 7.55
N TRP A 264 -13.26 11.54 6.30
CA TRP A 264 -14.32 11.38 5.30
C TRP A 264 -14.59 9.89 5.01
N ILE A 265 -13.56 9.04 4.84
CA ILE A 265 -13.72 7.59 4.63
C ILE A 265 -14.43 6.96 5.84
N LYS A 266 -14.08 7.36 7.06
CA LYS A 266 -14.73 6.89 8.28
C LYS A 266 -16.23 7.20 8.29
N GLU A 267 -16.63 8.40 7.86
CA GLU A 267 -18.04 8.82 7.73
C GLU A 267 -18.78 8.05 6.65
N GLN A 268 -18.14 7.79 5.49
CA GLN A 268 -18.75 7.04 4.39
C GLN A 268 -18.80 5.54 4.63
N THR A 269 -17.90 4.98 5.41
CA THR A 269 -17.61 3.57 5.65
C THR A 269 -17.00 2.82 4.45
N ILE A 270 -16.05 1.94 4.72
CA ILE A 270 -15.40 1.08 3.69
C ILE A 270 -16.45 0.23 2.96
N VAL A 271 -17.42 -0.33 3.69
CA VAL A 271 -18.46 -1.20 3.12
C VAL A 271 -19.27 -0.46 2.04
N LYS A 272 -19.67 0.79 2.32
CA LYS A 272 -20.42 1.61 1.36
C LYS A 272 -19.56 1.95 0.15
N LEU A 273 -18.31 2.43 0.36
CA LEU A 273 -17.40 2.81 -0.72
C LEU A 273 -17.11 1.61 -1.65
N TYR A 274 -16.81 0.46 -1.08
CA TYR A 274 -16.61 -0.78 -1.86
C TYR A 274 -17.87 -1.19 -2.63
N GLY A 275 -19.04 -1.13 -1.99
CA GLY A 275 -20.32 -1.46 -2.64
C GLY A 275 -20.63 -0.55 -3.83
N GLU A 276 -20.40 0.75 -3.73
CA GLU A 276 -20.57 1.71 -4.83
C GLU A 276 -19.59 1.45 -5.98
N GLU A 277 -18.33 1.15 -5.67
CA GLU A 277 -17.32 0.83 -6.68
C GLU A 277 -17.62 -0.49 -7.38
N ALA A 278 -18.01 -1.53 -6.63
CA ALA A 278 -18.40 -2.82 -7.18
C ALA A 278 -19.64 -2.71 -8.11
N ALA A 279 -20.61 -1.88 -7.76
CA ALA A 279 -21.77 -1.60 -8.61
C ALA A 279 -21.37 -0.94 -9.94
N LYS A 280 -20.53 0.07 -9.91
CA LYS A 280 -20.00 0.74 -11.11
C LYS A 280 -19.18 -0.21 -11.99
N ARG A 281 -18.36 -1.06 -11.36
CA ARG A 281 -17.61 -2.10 -12.08
C ARG A 281 -18.55 -3.06 -12.81
N LYS A 282 -19.61 -3.51 -12.14
CA LYS A 282 -20.61 -4.39 -12.75
C LYS A 282 -21.30 -3.72 -13.95
N GLU A 283 -21.71 -2.46 -13.80
CA GLU A 283 -22.32 -1.70 -14.90
C GLU A 283 -21.35 -1.57 -16.09
N LEU A 284 -20.08 -1.23 -15.84
CA LEU A 284 -19.05 -1.16 -16.89
C LEU A 284 -18.85 -2.50 -17.61
N LEU A 285 -18.81 -3.60 -16.88
CA LEU A 285 -18.67 -4.94 -17.48
C LEU A 285 -19.85 -5.27 -18.38
N THR A 286 -21.09 -4.99 -17.95
CA THR A 286 -22.29 -5.17 -18.78
C THR A 286 -22.22 -4.35 -20.07
N LEU A 287 -21.79 -3.08 -19.99
CA LEU A 287 -21.60 -2.24 -21.17
C LEU A 287 -20.53 -2.78 -22.12
N ILE A 288 -19.45 -3.35 -21.58
CA ILE A 288 -18.38 -3.96 -22.41
C ILE A 288 -18.86 -5.22 -23.11
N GLU A 289 -19.69 -6.05 -22.47
CA GLU A 289 -20.25 -7.29 -23.06
C GLU A 289 -21.08 -7.03 -24.30
N ASP A 290 -21.71 -5.85 -24.43
CA ASP A 290 -22.45 -5.45 -25.62
C ASP A 290 -21.54 -5.15 -26.83
N HIS A 291 -20.20 -5.15 -26.63
CA HIS A 291 -19.24 -4.81 -27.67
C HIS A 291 -18.31 -5.97 -28.02
N ASN A 292 -18.60 -6.70 -29.09
CA ASN A 292 -17.85 -7.89 -29.56
C ASN A 292 -16.36 -7.65 -29.86
N PHE A 293 -15.91 -6.40 -29.94
CA PHE A 293 -14.50 -6.03 -30.16
C PHE A 293 -13.71 -5.83 -28.86
N LEU A 294 -14.38 -5.89 -27.69
CA LEU A 294 -13.74 -5.78 -26.37
C LEU A 294 -13.72 -7.15 -25.68
N THR A 295 -12.58 -7.51 -25.11
CA THR A 295 -12.44 -8.72 -24.29
C THR A 295 -11.85 -8.34 -22.95
N VAL A 296 -12.60 -8.54 -21.87
CA VAL A 296 -12.13 -8.26 -20.50
C VAL A 296 -11.09 -9.29 -20.09
N VAL A 297 -10.00 -8.81 -19.49
CA VAL A 297 -8.89 -9.64 -19.03
C VAL A 297 -9.06 -9.97 -17.55
N GLY A 298 -8.86 -11.24 -17.21
CA GLY A 298 -8.76 -11.67 -15.81
C GLY A 298 -10.06 -11.59 -15.00
N ASN A 299 -11.22 -11.43 -15.66
CA ASN A 299 -12.52 -11.44 -14.98
C ASN A 299 -13.06 -12.87 -14.86
N VAL A 300 -12.83 -13.50 -13.70
CA VAL A 300 -13.25 -14.89 -13.42
C VAL A 300 -14.33 -14.87 -12.35
N GLU A 301 -15.43 -15.58 -12.61
CA GLU A 301 -16.55 -15.70 -11.68
C GLU A 301 -16.11 -16.31 -10.34
N GLY A 302 -16.67 -15.80 -9.24
CA GLY A 302 -16.37 -16.24 -7.89
C GLY A 302 -15.10 -15.65 -7.27
N ASN A 303 -14.37 -14.79 -8.00
CA ASN A 303 -13.28 -14.00 -7.46
C ASN A 303 -13.79 -12.61 -7.03
N LYS A 304 -13.07 -11.99 -6.07
CA LYS A 304 -13.34 -10.62 -5.60
C LYS A 304 -12.47 -9.61 -6.35
N TYR A 305 -13.03 -8.46 -6.70
CA TYR A 305 -12.34 -7.44 -7.47
C TYR A 305 -12.59 -6.05 -6.91
N VAL A 306 -11.62 -5.14 -7.08
CA VAL A 306 -11.80 -3.69 -6.99
C VAL A 306 -12.23 -3.13 -8.35
N GLY A 307 -12.52 -1.83 -8.45
CA GLY A 307 -13.08 -1.17 -9.66
C GLY A 307 -12.18 -1.11 -10.90
N ILE A 308 -11.08 -1.84 -10.91
CA ILE A 308 -10.13 -1.88 -12.02
C ILE A 308 -10.58 -2.92 -13.05
N VAL A 309 -10.64 -2.53 -14.33
CA VAL A 309 -10.97 -3.38 -15.45
C VAL A 309 -9.97 -3.18 -16.57
N SER A 310 -9.36 -4.27 -17.03
CA SER A 310 -8.51 -4.29 -18.24
C SER A 310 -9.21 -5.01 -19.37
N SER A 311 -9.10 -4.48 -20.60
CA SER A 311 -9.64 -5.12 -21.78
C SER A 311 -8.69 -5.03 -22.98
N PHE A 312 -8.79 -6.02 -23.88
CA PHE A 312 -8.17 -5.97 -25.21
C PHE A 312 -9.20 -5.52 -26.25
N ILE A 313 -8.72 -4.78 -27.26
CA ILE A 313 -9.50 -4.48 -28.46
C ILE A 313 -9.14 -5.49 -29.52
N SER A 314 -10.11 -6.26 -29.99
CA SER A 314 -9.92 -7.25 -31.07
C SER A 314 -9.42 -6.56 -32.34
N GLY A 315 -8.32 -7.08 -32.92
CA GLY A 315 -7.73 -6.59 -34.17
C GLY A 315 -6.77 -5.40 -34.03
N LYS A 316 -6.49 -4.91 -32.83
CA LYS A 316 -5.44 -3.90 -32.56
C LYS A 316 -4.64 -4.31 -31.33
N SER A 317 -3.32 -4.27 -31.46
CA SER A 317 -2.40 -4.52 -30.34
C SER A 317 -2.31 -3.30 -29.39
N ILE A 318 -3.47 -2.78 -28.96
CA ILE A 318 -3.54 -1.67 -28.01
C ILE A 318 -4.23 -2.18 -26.77
N THR A 319 -3.49 -2.32 -25.69
CA THR A 319 -4.06 -2.49 -24.36
C THR A 319 -4.63 -1.13 -23.93
N LEU A 320 -5.95 -0.96 -23.98
CA LEU A 320 -6.62 0.14 -23.32
C LEU A 320 -6.79 -0.26 -21.86
N MET A 321 -5.99 0.33 -20.97
CA MET A 321 -6.29 0.30 -19.55
C MET A 321 -7.45 1.26 -19.31
N LEU A 322 -8.67 0.73 -19.23
CA LEU A 322 -9.84 1.47 -18.78
C LEU A 322 -9.84 1.39 -17.25
N GLY A 323 -9.51 2.50 -16.60
CA GLY A 323 -9.66 2.63 -15.16
C GLY A 323 -8.45 2.20 -14.30
N SER A 324 -7.25 2.45 -14.76
CA SER A 324 -6.10 2.47 -13.85
C SER A 324 -5.90 3.85 -13.22
#